data_389194b8bd379d74aea9f6bcd9b0c56e
#
_entry.id   389194b8bd379d74aea9f6bcd9b0c56e
#
_cell.length_a   1.000
_cell.length_b   1.000
_cell.length_c   1.000
_cell.angle_alpha   90.00
_cell.angle_beta   90.00
_cell.angle_gamma   90.00
#
_symmetry.space_group_name_H-M   'P 1'
#
loop_
_entity.id
_entity.type
_entity.pdbx_description
1 polymer ?
#
loop_
_entity_poly.entity_id
_entity_poly.type
_entity_poly.pdbx_seq_one_letter_code
_entity_poly.pdbx_strand_id
1 'polypeptide(L)'
;MRKMPEILGFLLLFAALDVCVGGRCHALEAGAAKADITPPLGTPLNGYGSRMGRGATSVHDPLWARCLYLNDGETSLFLINADLCIINRELRARVLELAPPEVKPQNIILTATHTHSGTGATVKQLVFRAVAGRFMPEVLEQTAQGFAKAMREAYEDRKRAAIGYGTGEQHDFTSNRRETGGPIDPQIGVIRVDDADGNPIAIVTNLAAHPTTVHDDDLYAISAEYPGYYYETLEKLVGGHCVAMFLNGAEGNQRPTNPENKDHWGRVESLGRILAERAKSIADTITCGDHKLHLACSTPDMPLSLASTLVFPSTILHALEIGDLLLTFLPGEPCVEIGLELRKRALARGYAAQFSVGLSNDHLMYFVPPEYYGRLYYETASNFYGPGMMEWFCREFSKLMTKGEPEPDRPIPEPAVLGEVEGGLRCAVSGDAYAMGY
;
A
#
# COMPACT_ATOMS: atom_id res chain seq x y z
N MET A 1 80.27 13.74 -49.82
CA MET A 1 80.20 14.30 -48.47
C MET A 1 79.09 15.32 -48.40
N ARG A 2 77.95 14.98 -47.88
CA ARG A 2 76.88 15.89 -47.41
C ARG A 2 76.04 15.13 -46.38
N LYS A 3 76.07 15.65 -45.14
CA LYS A 3 75.38 15.11 -44.00
C LYS A 3 73.87 15.40 -44.12
N MET A 4 73.00 14.40 -43.90
CA MET A 4 71.61 14.58 -43.64
C MET A 4 71.38 14.91 -42.15
N PRO A 5 70.42 15.80 -41.79
CA PRO A 5 70.04 16.02 -40.41
C PRO A 5 68.91 15.07 -40.04
N GLU A 6 69.01 14.56 -38.82
CA GLU A 6 67.96 13.77 -38.14
C GLU A 6 66.72 14.62 -37.85
N ILE A 7 65.54 14.14 -38.24
CA ILE A 7 64.24 14.72 -37.85
C ILE A 7 63.77 14.00 -36.63
N LEU A 8 63.82 14.69 -35.50
CA LEU A 8 63.31 14.27 -34.22
C LEU A 8 61.77 14.40 -34.22
N GLY A 9 61.04 13.28 -34.28
CA GLY A 9 59.61 13.25 -34.22
C GLY A 9 59.09 13.51 -32.80
N PHE A 10 58.45 14.66 -32.59
CA PHE A 10 57.71 14.95 -31.36
C PHE A 10 56.36 14.22 -31.43
N LEU A 11 56.19 13.14 -30.65
CA LEU A 11 54.90 12.56 -30.36
C LEU A 11 54.18 13.47 -29.33
N LEU A 12 53.22 14.27 -29.81
CA LEU A 12 52.25 14.95 -28.98
C LEU A 12 51.19 13.93 -28.50
N LEU A 13 51.34 13.52 -27.25
CA LEU A 13 50.33 12.76 -26.53
C LEU A 13 49.21 13.74 -26.16
N PHE A 14 48.11 13.72 -26.95
CA PHE A 14 46.88 14.39 -26.56
C PHE A 14 46.23 13.54 -25.46
N ALA A 15 46.44 13.91 -24.20
CA ALA A 15 45.57 13.48 -23.11
C ALA A 15 44.23 14.20 -23.31
N ALA A 16 43.24 13.49 -23.83
CA ALA A 16 41.85 13.95 -23.77
C ALA A 16 41.45 14.04 -22.30
N LEU A 17 41.46 15.24 -21.75
CA LEU A 17 40.71 15.52 -20.51
C LEU A 17 39.24 15.48 -20.90
N ASP A 18 38.60 14.38 -20.63
CA ASP A 18 37.14 14.33 -20.49
C ASP A 18 36.72 15.19 -19.29
N VAL A 19 36.51 16.49 -19.57
CA VAL A 19 35.79 17.34 -18.65
C VAL A 19 34.32 16.91 -18.72
N CYS A 20 33.98 15.88 -17.98
CA CYS A 20 32.60 15.66 -17.59
C CYS A 20 32.12 16.87 -16.79
N VAL A 21 31.56 17.86 -17.49
CA VAL A 21 30.61 18.81 -16.90
C VAL A 21 29.33 18.01 -16.70
N GLY A 22 29.36 17.19 -15.69
CA GLY A 22 28.23 16.29 -15.37
C GLY A 22 27.64 16.74 -14.07
N GLY A 23 26.33 16.98 -14.09
CA GLY A 23 25.53 16.76 -12.91
C GLY A 23 25.89 15.36 -12.36
N ARG A 24 26.15 15.24 -11.07
CA ARG A 24 26.36 13.94 -10.42
C ARG A 24 25.12 13.10 -10.68
N CYS A 25 25.20 12.15 -11.59
CA CYS A 25 24.20 11.12 -11.70
C CYS A 25 24.30 10.30 -10.40
N HIS A 26 23.51 10.64 -9.41
CA HIS A 26 23.43 9.84 -8.20
C HIS A 26 22.77 8.52 -8.60
N ALA A 27 23.52 7.42 -8.47
CA ALA A 27 22.97 6.10 -8.63
C ALA A 27 21.92 5.85 -7.54
N LEU A 28 20.85 5.15 -7.88
CA LEU A 28 19.84 4.74 -6.89
C LEU A 28 20.52 3.97 -5.75
N GLU A 29 20.18 4.33 -4.51
CA GLU A 29 20.45 3.55 -3.31
C GLU A 29 19.16 2.96 -2.77
N ALA A 30 19.21 1.72 -2.34
CA ALA A 30 18.09 1.04 -1.68
C ALA A 30 18.58 0.15 -0.56
N GLY A 31 17.74 -0.03 0.44
CA GLY A 31 17.90 -1.01 1.49
C GLY A 31 16.53 -1.47 1.98
N ALA A 32 16.45 -2.70 2.47
CA ALA A 32 15.20 -3.25 2.96
C ALA A 32 15.41 -4.04 4.25
N ALA A 33 14.44 -3.92 5.16
CA ALA A 33 14.46 -4.62 6.44
C ALA A 33 13.05 -4.93 6.94
N LYS A 34 12.96 -5.81 7.93
CA LYS A 34 11.71 -6.14 8.60
C LYS A 34 11.90 -6.24 10.12
N ALA A 35 10.90 -5.81 10.87
CA ALA A 35 10.92 -5.90 12.33
C ALA A 35 9.61 -6.53 12.83
N ASP A 36 9.71 -7.37 13.83
CA ASP A 36 8.57 -8.01 14.48
C ASP A 36 7.75 -6.95 15.25
N ILE A 37 6.44 -6.92 14.99
CA ILE A 37 5.44 -6.08 15.65
C ILE A 37 4.33 -6.90 16.30
N THR A 38 4.52 -8.21 16.48
CA THR A 38 3.55 -9.11 17.08
C THR A 38 3.18 -8.62 18.49
N PRO A 39 1.90 -8.29 18.77
CA PRO A 39 1.50 -7.81 20.08
C PRO A 39 1.44 -8.97 21.08
N PRO A 40 1.49 -8.69 22.39
CA PRO A 40 1.31 -9.71 23.43
C PRO A 40 -0.12 -10.29 23.37
N LEU A 41 -0.28 -11.53 23.84
CA LEU A 41 -1.59 -12.15 24.00
C LEU A 41 -2.49 -11.30 24.91
N GLY A 42 -3.80 -11.33 24.67
CA GLY A 42 -4.77 -10.46 25.33
C GLY A 42 -4.94 -9.09 24.67
N THR A 43 -4.14 -8.75 23.64
CA THR A 43 -4.32 -7.55 22.84
C THR A 43 -5.55 -7.70 21.93
N PRO A 44 -6.49 -6.73 21.91
CA PRO A 44 -7.60 -6.74 20.96
C PRO A 44 -7.12 -6.74 19.50
N LEU A 45 -7.77 -7.54 18.66
CA LEU A 45 -7.55 -7.58 17.22
C LEU A 45 -8.56 -6.67 16.51
N ASN A 46 -8.16 -6.13 15.35
CA ASN A 46 -9.00 -5.26 14.52
C ASN A 46 -9.74 -6.05 13.41
N GLY A 47 -10.72 -5.39 12.80
CA GLY A 47 -11.41 -5.84 11.58
C GLY A 47 -12.74 -6.53 11.82
N TYR A 48 -12.87 -7.42 12.81
CA TYR A 48 -14.11 -8.15 13.05
C TYR A 48 -14.85 -7.63 14.30
N GLY A 49 -15.99 -6.95 14.09
CA GLY A 49 -16.85 -6.48 15.16
C GLY A 49 -17.41 -7.58 16.06
N SER A 50 -17.54 -8.81 15.54
CA SER A 50 -17.97 -10.00 16.30
C SER A 50 -17.06 -10.35 17.48
N ARG A 51 -15.80 -9.92 17.47
CA ARG A 51 -14.86 -10.10 18.60
C ARG A 51 -15.26 -9.30 19.83
N MET A 52 -16.07 -8.25 19.69
CA MET A 52 -16.51 -7.40 20.79
C MET A 52 -15.35 -6.89 21.67
N GLY A 53 -14.20 -6.60 21.05
CA GLY A 53 -12.99 -6.13 21.73
C GLY A 53 -12.26 -7.16 22.60
N ARG A 54 -12.60 -8.45 22.50
CA ARG A 54 -11.85 -9.53 23.16
C ARG A 54 -10.43 -9.62 22.60
N GLY A 55 -9.48 -9.96 23.47
CA GLY A 55 -8.08 -10.05 23.12
C GLY A 55 -7.69 -11.36 22.44
N ALA A 56 -6.57 -11.36 21.76
CA ALA A 56 -5.97 -12.51 21.12
C ALA A 56 -5.63 -13.61 22.13
N THR A 57 -5.88 -14.85 21.75
CA THR A 57 -5.64 -16.04 22.60
C THR A 57 -4.46 -16.88 22.14
N SER A 58 -4.03 -16.71 20.88
CA SER A 58 -2.91 -17.45 20.28
C SER A 58 -2.19 -16.59 19.24
N VAL A 59 -0.99 -17.00 18.88
CA VAL A 59 -0.25 -16.50 17.72
C VAL A 59 -0.11 -17.66 16.75
N HIS A 60 -0.67 -17.53 15.56
CA HIS A 60 -0.51 -18.49 14.49
C HIS A 60 0.80 -18.22 13.73
N ASP A 61 1.00 -16.97 13.34
CA ASP A 61 2.22 -16.48 12.72
C ASP A 61 2.53 -15.03 13.17
N PRO A 62 3.80 -14.61 13.15
CA PRO A 62 4.20 -13.29 13.59
C PRO A 62 3.77 -12.19 12.64
N LEU A 63 3.56 -10.99 13.17
CA LEU A 63 3.28 -9.78 12.42
C LEU A 63 4.55 -8.95 12.20
N TRP A 64 4.70 -8.38 11.00
CA TRP A 64 5.89 -7.65 10.62
C TRP A 64 5.59 -6.22 10.17
N ALA A 65 6.48 -5.29 10.49
CA ALA A 65 6.68 -4.05 9.75
C ALA A 65 7.84 -4.26 8.77
N ARG A 66 7.59 -4.05 7.48
CA ARG A 66 8.53 -4.27 6.37
C ARG A 66 8.80 -2.95 5.69
N CYS A 67 10.06 -2.58 5.55
CA CYS A 67 10.49 -1.27 5.09
C CYS A 67 11.38 -1.40 3.86
N LEU A 68 11.14 -0.54 2.87
CA LEU A 68 12.00 -0.27 1.74
C LEU A 68 12.43 1.20 1.81
N TYR A 69 13.75 1.42 1.88
CA TYR A 69 14.37 2.73 1.69
C TYR A 69 14.78 2.89 0.23
N LEU A 70 14.48 4.04 -0.35
CA LEU A 70 14.90 4.43 -1.71
C LEU A 70 15.47 5.84 -1.70
N ASN A 71 16.57 6.06 -2.46
CA ASN A 71 17.19 7.37 -2.65
C ASN A 71 17.89 7.46 -4.00
N ASP A 72 17.45 8.38 -4.87
CA ASP A 72 18.09 8.65 -6.17
C ASP A 72 19.00 9.90 -6.16
N GLY A 73 19.27 10.44 -4.96
CA GLY A 73 20.07 11.64 -4.74
C GLY A 73 19.27 12.95 -4.76
N GLU A 74 18.04 12.94 -5.27
CA GLU A 74 17.09 14.07 -5.24
C GLU A 74 15.92 13.78 -4.31
N THR A 75 15.38 12.57 -4.39
CA THR A 75 14.28 12.06 -3.59
C THR A 75 14.75 10.92 -2.71
N SER A 76 14.56 11.06 -1.39
CA SER A 76 14.73 9.97 -0.43
C SER A 76 13.42 9.68 0.27
N LEU A 77 13.06 8.40 0.43
CA LEU A 77 11.79 7.99 1.05
C LEU A 77 11.92 6.66 1.80
N PHE A 78 10.99 6.47 2.75
CA PHE A 78 10.66 5.17 3.30
C PHE A 78 9.26 4.75 2.85
N LEU A 79 9.14 3.56 2.29
CA LEU A 79 7.87 2.86 2.07
C LEU A 79 7.78 1.72 3.07
N ILE A 80 6.84 1.79 4.00
CA ILE A 80 6.66 0.80 5.05
C ILE A 80 5.30 0.15 4.89
N ASN A 81 5.28 -1.18 4.87
CA ASN A 81 4.07 -1.99 4.92
C ASN A 81 4.06 -2.79 6.22
N ALA A 82 2.91 -2.86 6.88
CA ALA A 82 2.79 -3.57 8.15
C ALA A 82 1.59 -4.51 8.17
N ASP A 83 1.71 -5.62 8.90
CA ASP A 83 0.65 -6.60 9.11
C ASP A 83 -0.33 -6.08 10.16
N LEU A 84 -1.03 -5.03 9.78
CA LEU A 84 -2.07 -4.34 10.53
C LEU A 84 -3.34 -4.26 9.69
N CYS A 85 -4.49 -4.13 10.35
CA CYS A 85 -5.74 -3.84 9.64
C CYS A 85 -5.71 -2.43 9.05
N ILE A 86 -5.21 -1.45 9.79
CA ILE A 86 -5.21 -0.04 9.40
C ILE A 86 -3.95 0.69 9.88
N ILE A 87 -3.61 1.78 9.23
CA ILE A 87 -2.74 2.82 9.77
C ILE A 87 -3.62 3.96 10.29
N ASN A 88 -3.55 4.25 11.58
CA ASN A 88 -4.27 5.37 12.18
C ASN A 88 -3.34 6.55 12.49
N ARG A 89 -3.91 7.72 12.75
CA ARG A 89 -3.16 8.97 12.96
C ARG A 89 -2.25 8.92 14.18
N GLU A 90 -2.67 8.27 15.25
CA GLU A 90 -1.90 8.15 16.48
C GLU A 90 -0.64 7.32 16.25
N LEU A 91 -0.78 6.18 15.58
CA LEU A 91 0.35 5.34 15.20
C LEU A 91 1.28 6.09 14.25
N ARG A 92 0.72 6.71 13.20
CA ARG A 92 1.51 7.48 12.24
C ARG A 92 2.29 8.61 12.92
N ALA A 93 1.65 9.40 13.78
CA ALA A 93 2.32 10.48 14.50
C ALA A 93 3.50 9.93 15.33
N ARG A 94 3.28 8.83 16.07
CA ARG A 94 4.34 8.24 16.88
C ARG A 94 5.48 7.64 16.07
N VAL A 95 5.16 7.01 14.94
CA VAL A 95 6.19 6.50 13.99
C VAL A 95 7.05 7.65 13.46
N LEU A 96 6.44 8.77 13.07
CA LEU A 96 7.18 9.93 12.56
C LEU A 96 8.09 10.58 13.61
N GLU A 97 7.69 10.58 14.89
CA GLU A 97 8.55 11.05 16.00
C GLU A 97 9.78 10.16 16.22
N LEU A 98 9.68 8.87 15.92
CA LEU A 98 10.74 7.87 16.09
C LEU A 98 11.56 7.61 14.82
N ALA A 99 11.12 8.18 13.70
CA ALA A 99 11.74 7.95 12.40
C ALA A 99 13.17 8.48 12.34
N PRO A 100 14.05 7.85 11.55
CA PRO A 100 15.39 8.37 11.27
C PRO A 100 15.31 9.78 10.67
N PRO A 101 16.16 10.73 11.12
CA PRO A 101 16.08 12.13 10.70
C PRO A 101 16.57 12.38 9.26
N GLU A 102 17.16 11.38 8.62
CA GLU A 102 17.70 11.42 7.27
C GLU A 102 16.62 11.54 6.20
N VAL A 103 15.39 11.13 6.50
CA VAL A 103 14.23 11.23 5.60
C VAL A 103 13.19 12.17 6.21
N LYS A 104 12.74 13.12 5.42
CA LYS A 104 11.70 14.08 5.87
C LYS A 104 10.39 13.35 6.18
N PRO A 105 9.64 13.76 7.22
CA PRO A 105 8.37 13.12 7.60
C PRO A 105 7.34 12.99 6.48
N GLN A 106 7.30 13.95 5.54
CA GLN A 106 6.42 13.89 4.37
C GLN A 106 6.86 12.87 3.31
N ASN A 107 8.06 12.32 3.43
CA ASN A 107 8.59 11.28 2.54
C ASN A 107 8.53 9.88 3.18
N ILE A 108 7.78 9.74 4.27
CA ILE A 108 7.53 8.46 4.95
C ILE A 108 6.11 8.05 4.65
N ILE A 109 5.96 6.93 3.93
CA ILE A 109 4.69 6.36 3.51
C ILE A 109 4.45 5.09 4.32
N LEU A 110 3.36 5.06 5.09
CA LEU A 110 2.96 3.93 5.89
C LEU A 110 1.75 3.26 5.24
N THR A 111 1.77 1.94 5.10
CA THR A 111 0.67 1.15 4.55
C THR A 111 0.38 -0.05 5.42
N ALA A 112 -0.84 -0.56 5.35
CA ALA A 112 -1.25 -1.79 6.05
C ALA A 112 -1.60 -2.88 5.04
N THR A 113 -1.39 -4.16 5.43
CA THR A 113 -1.86 -5.30 4.63
C THR A 113 -3.37 -5.46 4.68
N HIS A 114 -4.01 -4.91 5.70
CA HIS A 114 -5.41 -5.10 6.07
C HIS A 114 -5.71 -6.47 6.70
N THR A 115 -4.72 -7.14 7.29
CA THR A 115 -5.05 -8.35 8.05
C THR A 115 -6.08 -8.05 9.13
N HIS A 116 -7.16 -8.81 9.14
CA HIS A 116 -8.16 -8.74 10.19
C HIS A 116 -7.76 -9.51 11.46
N SER A 117 -6.54 -10.03 11.51
CA SER A 117 -5.95 -10.73 12.64
C SER A 117 -4.73 -9.99 13.23
N GLY A 118 -4.60 -8.69 12.93
CA GLY A 118 -3.62 -7.77 13.49
C GLY A 118 -4.19 -6.96 14.67
N THR A 119 -3.32 -6.21 15.38
CA THR A 119 -3.72 -5.44 16.55
C THR A 119 -4.70 -4.31 16.26
N GLY A 120 -5.73 -4.16 17.09
CA GLY A 120 -6.65 -3.03 17.14
C GLY A 120 -6.34 -2.00 18.24
N ALA A 121 -5.44 -2.35 19.16
CA ALA A 121 -5.17 -1.59 20.38
C ALA A 121 -4.52 -0.21 20.15
N THR A 122 -4.19 0.17 18.92
CA THR A 122 -3.60 1.46 18.55
C THR A 122 -4.63 2.57 18.31
N VAL A 123 -5.93 2.25 18.26
CA VAL A 123 -7.02 3.17 17.92
C VAL A 123 -7.59 3.84 19.17
N LYS A 124 -7.50 5.19 19.24
CA LYS A 124 -8.02 5.97 20.38
C LYS A 124 -9.51 6.30 20.29
N GLN A 125 -10.03 6.48 19.08
CA GLN A 125 -11.39 6.95 18.83
C GLN A 125 -12.43 5.97 19.39
N LEU A 126 -13.32 6.48 20.24
CA LEU A 126 -14.35 5.67 20.91
C LEU A 126 -15.30 4.97 19.93
N VAL A 127 -15.61 5.63 18.81
CA VAL A 127 -16.53 5.11 17.79
C VAL A 127 -16.00 3.82 17.14
N PHE A 128 -14.67 3.68 17.06
CA PHE A 128 -14.04 2.50 16.45
C PHE A 128 -13.72 1.39 17.47
N ARG A 129 -13.92 1.61 18.78
CA ARG A 129 -13.61 0.60 19.80
C ARG A 129 -14.43 -0.68 19.69
N ALA A 130 -15.62 -0.62 19.11
CA ALA A 130 -16.42 -1.81 18.87
C ALA A 130 -15.71 -2.81 17.93
N VAL A 131 -14.92 -2.29 16.98
CA VAL A 131 -14.18 -3.09 15.97
C VAL A 131 -12.72 -3.29 16.37
N ALA A 132 -12.07 -2.25 16.91
CA ALA A 132 -10.64 -2.24 17.24
C ALA A 132 -10.33 -2.61 18.71
N GLY A 133 -11.34 -2.66 19.59
CA GLY A 133 -11.18 -2.93 21.01
C GLY A 133 -10.61 -1.73 21.81
N ARG A 134 -10.13 -2.01 23.04
CA ARG A 134 -9.58 -0.96 23.90
C ARG A 134 -8.24 -0.45 23.38
N PHE A 135 -8.02 0.86 23.53
CA PHE A 135 -6.72 1.46 23.28
C PHE A 135 -5.70 1.03 24.35
N MET A 136 -4.50 0.64 23.92
CA MET A 136 -3.37 0.23 24.77
C MET A 136 -2.12 1.02 24.35
N PRO A 137 -1.71 2.05 25.15
CA PRO A 137 -0.55 2.88 24.81
C PRO A 137 0.75 2.10 24.62
N GLU A 138 0.93 1.05 25.42
CA GLU A 138 2.10 0.17 25.37
C GLU A 138 2.19 -0.61 24.05
N VAL A 139 1.05 -1.03 23.50
CA VAL A 139 1.00 -1.73 22.20
C VAL A 139 1.24 -0.74 21.04
N LEU A 140 0.68 0.48 21.13
CA LEU A 140 0.97 1.52 20.16
C LEU A 140 2.48 1.84 20.14
N GLU A 141 3.10 2.01 21.31
CA GLU A 141 4.53 2.29 21.44
C GLU A 141 5.39 1.14 20.87
N GLN A 142 5.09 -0.10 21.25
CA GLN A 142 5.78 -1.29 20.71
C GLN A 142 5.68 -1.35 19.18
N THR A 143 4.48 -1.15 18.64
CA THR A 143 4.25 -1.15 17.19
C THR A 143 5.07 -0.05 16.51
N ALA A 144 5.01 1.19 17.03
CA ALA A 144 5.76 2.31 16.47
C ALA A 144 7.28 2.10 16.51
N GLN A 145 7.80 1.50 17.59
CA GLN A 145 9.22 1.15 17.69
C GLN A 145 9.63 0.09 16.66
N GLY A 146 8.74 -0.87 16.36
CA GLY A 146 8.95 -1.85 15.28
C GLY A 146 9.10 -1.17 13.92
N PHE A 147 8.23 -0.20 13.60
CA PHE A 147 8.38 0.61 12.38
C PHE A 147 9.70 1.36 12.36
N ALA A 148 10.05 2.05 13.45
CA ALA A 148 11.30 2.80 13.55
C ALA A 148 12.54 1.91 13.42
N LYS A 149 12.48 0.69 13.97
CA LYS A 149 13.54 -0.31 13.82
C LYS A 149 13.70 -0.73 12.37
N ALA A 150 12.59 -1.10 11.70
CA ALA A 150 12.63 -1.49 10.27
C ALA A 150 13.20 -0.35 9.39
N MET A 151 12.82 0.91 9.66
CA MET A 151 13.37 2.06 8.92
C MET A 151 14.88 2.21 9.14
N ARG A 152 15.37 2.14 10.38
CA ARG A 152 16.81 2.24 10.67
C ARG A 152 17.60 1.14 9.99
N GLU A 153 17.16 -0.11 10.13
CA GLU A 153 17.85 -1.27 9.55
C GLU A 153 17.85 -1.18 8.01
N ALA A 154 16.74 -0.76 7.38
CA ALA A 154 16.68 -0.55 5.94
C ALA A 154 17.64 0.58 5.48
N TYR A 155 17.74 1.67 6.25
CA TYR A 155 18.66 2.75 5.96
C TYR A 155 20.13 2.33 6.15
N GLU A 156 20.44 1.56 7.18
CA GLU A 156 21.79 1.07 7.48
C GLU A 156 22.27 0.05 6.43
N ASP A 157 21.39 -0.84 5.93
CA ASP A 157 21.70 -1.84 4.89
C ASP A 157 21.64 -1.29 3.46
N ARG A 158 21.43 0.02 3.26
CA ARG A 158 21.34 0.60 1.93
C ARG A 158 22.62 0.45 1.14
N LYS A 159 22.46 0.17 -0.11
CA LYS A 159 23.55 -0.01 -1.09
C LYS A 159 23.14 0.50 -2.46
N ARG A 160 24.09 0.59 -3.38
CA ARG A 160 23.78 0.90 -4.77
C ARG A 160 22.77 -0.14 -5.32
N ALA A 161 21.76 0.36 -6.01
CA ALA A 161 20.65 -0.47 -6.45
C ALA A 161 20.17 -0.08 -7.85
N ALA A 162 19.35 -0.95 -8.42
CA ALA A 162 18.55 -0.72 -9.60
C ALA A 162 17.10 -1.12 -9.29
N ILE A 163 16.13 -0.46 -9.91
CA ILE A 163 14.72 -0.70 -9.70
C ILE A 163 14.00 -0.94 -11.02
N GLY A 164 12.97 -1.76 -11.00
CA GLY A 164 12.12 -1.99 -12.16
C GLY A 164 10.72 -2.42 -11.73
N TYR A 165 9.80 -2.46 -12.65
CA TYR A 165 8.43 -2.88 -12.38
C TYR A 165 7.84 -3.70 -13.52
N GLY A 166 6.81 -4.47 -13.21
CA GLY A 166 6.06 -5.26 -14.16
C GLY A 166 4.64 -5.50 -13.68
N THR A 167 3.79 -5.96 -14.57
CA THR A 167 2.40 -6.31 -14.27
C THR A 167 2.06 -7.69 -14.82
N GLY A 168 1.09 -8.33 -14.18
CA GLY A 168 0.45 -9.55 -14.63
C GLY A 168 -0.99 -9.58 -14.14
N GLU A 169 -1.70 -10.67 -14.39
CA GLU A 169 -3.11 -10.80 -14.01
C GLU A 169 -3.36 -12.13 -13.31
N GLN A 170 -4.32 -12.13 -12.37
CA GLN A 170 -4.82 -13.30 -11.67
C GLN A 170 -6.32 -13.13 -11.45
N HIS A 171 -7.14 -13.69 -12.32
CA HIS A 171 -8.59 -13.47 -12.36
C HIS A 171 -9.37 -14.27 -11.30
N ASP A 172 -8.81 -15.35 -10.79
CA ASP A 172 -9.46 -16.23 -9.82
C ASP A 172 -9.02 -16.00 -8.37
N PHE A 173 -8.22 -14.95 -8.10
CA PHE A 173 -7.77 -14.65 -6.74
C PHE A 173 -8.81 -13.87 -5.93
N THR A 174 -9.56 -12.98 -6.57
CA THR A 174 -10.55 -12.12 -5.93
C THR A 174 -11.93 -12.26 -6.57
N SER A 175 -12.95 -11.88 -5.83
CA SER A 175 -14.30 -11.66 -6.33
C SER A 175 -14.88 -10.40 -5.71
N ASN A 176 -15.79 -9.73 -6.44
CA ASN A 176 -16.55 -8.63 -5.87
C ASN A 176 -17.54 -9.19 -4.83
N ARG A 177 -17.49 -8.67 -3.59
CA ARG A 177 -18.34 -9.16 -2.51
C ARG A 177 -19.75 -8.56 -2.49
N ARG A 178 -20.01 -7.54 -3.33
CA ARG A 178 -21.30 -6.85 -3.43
C ARG A 178 -22.15 -7.34 -4.60
N GLU A 179 -21.50 -7.59 -5.70
CA GLU A 179 -22.19 -7.98 -6.93
C GLU A 179 -21.55 -9.25 -7.51
N THR A 180 -22.33 -10.31 -7.65
CA THR A 180 -21.88 -11.52 -8.35
C THR A 180 -21.55 -11.17 -9.79
N GLY A 181 -20.30 -11.39 -10.20
CA GLY A 181 -19.79 -10.96 -11.52
C GLY A 181 -19.54 -9.46 -11.63
N GLY A 182 -19.58 -8.72 -10.51
CA GLY A 182 -19.19 -7.31 -10.45
C GLY A 182 -17.70 -7.10 -10.74
N PRO A 183 -17.26 -5.84 -10.90
CA PRO A 183 -15.90 -5.52 -11.27
C PRO A 183 -14.89 -6.04 -10.24
N ILE A 184 -13.79 -6.58 -10.76
CA ILE A 184 -12.60 -6.96 -9.99
C ILE A 184 -11.38 -6.27 -10.61
N ASP A 185 -10.31 -6.15 -9.84
CA ASP A 185 -8.99 -5.79 -10.37
C ASP A 185 -8.09 -7.03 -10.38
N PRO A 186 -7.91 -7.68 -11.53
CA PRO A 186 -7.07 -8.87 -11.62
C PRO A 186 -5.58 -8.54 -11.68
N GLN A 187 -5.21 -7.25 -11.74
CA GLN A 187 -3.82 -6.85 -11.88
C GLN A 187 -3.01 -7.23 -10.64
N ILE A 188 -1.88 -7.90 -10.88
CA ILE A 188 -0.77 -8.00 -9.94
C ILE A 188 0.33 -7.06 -10.44
N GLY A 189 0.61 -6.02 -9.65
CA GLY A 189 1.75 -5.13 -9.85
C GLY A 189 2.96 -5.63 -9.07
N VAL A 190 4.15 -5.59 -9.67
CA VAL A 190 5.39 -5.98 -9.01
C VAL A 190 6.45 -4.90 -9.23
N ILE A 191 7.10 -4.48 -8.15
CA ILE A 191 8.32 -3.68 -8.17
C ILE A 191 9.45 -4.56 -7.68
N ARG A 192 10.54 -4.63 -8.43
CA ARG A 192 11.76 -5.35 -8.08
C ARG A 192 12.90 -4.35 -7.87
N VAL A 193 13.63 -4.53 -6.78
CA VAL A 193 14.81 -3.73 -6.45
C VAL A 193 15.98 -4.67 -6.28
N ASP A 194 17.01 -4.51 -7.10
CA ASP A 194 18.20 -5.34 -7.10
C ASP A 194 19.41 -4.53 -6.61
N ASP A 195 20.37 -5.22 -6.01
CA ASP A 195 21.69 -4.67 -5.74
C ASP A 195 22.55 -4.58 -7.02
N ALA A 196 23.78 -4.08 -6.89
CA ALA A 196 24.70 -3.92 -8.02
C ALA A 196 25.10 -5.26 -8.68
N ASP A 197 24.93 -6.37 -8.00
CA ASP A 197 25.23 -7.71 -8.49
C ASP A 197 24.00 -8.40 -9.09
N GLY A 198 22.84 -7.74 -9.08
CA GLY A 198 21.57 -8.26 -9.59
C GLY A 198 20.80 -9.14 -8.59
N ASN A 199 21.20 -9.16 -7.33
CA ASN A 199 20.46 -9.89 -6.29
C ASN A 199 19.30 -9.05 -5.76
N PRO A 200 18.08 -9.60 -5.64
CA PRO A 200 16.95 -8.85 -5.13
C PRO A 200 17.13 -8.40 -3.68
N ILE A 201 17.05 -7.07 -3.45
CA ILE A 201 16.96 -6.43 -2.14
C ILE A 201 15.51 -6.54 -1.64
N ALA A 202 14.56 -6.21 -2.53
CA ALA A 202 13.14 -6.27 -2.23
C ALA A 202 12.30 -6.60 -3.45
N ILE A 203 11.17 -7.28 -3.20
CA ILE A 203 10.08 -7.44 -4.16
C ILE A 203 8.80 -6.94 -3.50
N VAL A 204 8.20 -5.91 -4.08
CA VAL A 204 6.96 -5.30 -3.62
C VAL A 204 5.83 -5.72 -4.56
N THR A 205 4.79 -6.35 -4.03
CA THR A 205 3.64 -6.80 -4.82
C THR A 205 2.39 -6.02 -4.44
N ASN A 206 1.66 -5.53 -5.43
CA ASN A 206 0.37 -4.86 -5.28
C ASN A 206 -0.75 -5.73 -5.84
N LEU A 207 -1.79 -5.93 -5.04
CA LEU A 207 -3.01 -6.66 -5.42
C LEU A 207 -4.17 -6.16 -4.56
N ALA A 208 -5.37 -6.03 -5.14
CA ALA A 208 -6.58 -5.64 -4.42
C ALA A 208 -7.33 -6.87 -3.88
N ALA A 209 -7.12 -7.19 -2.59
CA ALA A 209 -7.88 -8.26 -1.92
C ALA A 209 -7.82 -8.14 -0.40
N HIS A 210 -8.98 -8.22 0.27
CA HIS A 210 -9.07 -8.25 1.72
C HIS A 210 -8.37 -9.50 2.30
N PRO A 211 -7.46 -9.40 3.27
CA PRO A 211 -7.02 -10.54 4.08
C PRO A 211 -8.07 -10.83 5.17
N THR A 212 -9.13 -11.52 4.78
CA THR A 212 -10.28 -11.88 5.64
C THR A 212 -10.59 -13.37 5.51
N THR A 213 -9.58 -14.19 5.69
CA THR A 213 -9.67 -15.64 5.48
C THR A 213 -9.70 -16.45 6.78
N VAL A 214 -9.41 -15.82 7.92
CA VAL A 214 -9.40 -16.44 9.24
C VAL A 214 -10.74 -16.22 9.95
N HIS A 215 -11.42 -17.31 10.30
CA HIS A 215 -12.77 -17.30 10.89
C HIS A 215 -12.92 -18.33 12.01
N ASP A 216 -14.12 -18.41 12.57
CA ASP A 216 -14.58 -19.44 13.48
C ASP A 216 -13.69 -19.65 14.70
N ASP A 217 -13.18 -20.84 14.94
CA ASP A 217 -12.39 -21.20 16.12
C ASP A 217 -11.09 -20.40 16.23
N ASP A 218 -10.52 -19.91 15.10
CA ASP A 218 -9.29 -19.13 15.06
C ASP A 218 -9.53 -17.61 15.03
N LEU A 219 -10.76 -17.16 15.25
CA LEU A 219 -11.14 -15.75 15.25
C LEU A 219 -10.26 -14.88 16.15
N TYR A 220 -9.65 -15.44 17.18
CA TYR A 220 -8.76 -14.77 18.13
C TYR A 220 -7.28 -15.10 17.97
N ALA A 221 -6.91 -15.72 16.85
CA ALA A 221 -5.50 -15.95 16.52
C ALA A 221 -4.89 -14.69 15.87
N ILE A 222 -3.68 -14.33 16.31
CA ILE A 222 -2.85 -13.34 15.63
C ILE A 222 -2.29 -13.98 14.37
N SER A 223 -2.44 -13.32 13.22
CA SER A 223 -1.91 -13.78 11.94
C SER A 223 -1.77 -12.63 10.94
N ALA A 224 -0.76 -12.68 10.10
CA ALA A 224 -0.65 -11.85 8.90
C ALA A 224 -1.55 -12.33 7.76
N GLU A 225 -2.28 -13.44 7.95
CA GLU A 225 -3.14 -14.10 6.97
C GLU A 225 -2.37 -14.47 5.67
N TYR A 226 -3.01 -14.45 4.49
CA TYR A 226 -2.33 -14.83 3.25
C TYR A 226 -1.10 -13.95 2.90
N PRO A 227 -1.00 -12.65 3.31
CA PRO A 227 0.24 -11.91 3.14
C PRO A 227 1.44 -12.51 3.89
N GLY A 228 1.22 -13.11 5.08
CA GLY A 228 2.27 -13.82 5.81
C GLY A 228 2.85 -14.98 5.02
N TYR A 229 1.99 -15.84 4.50
CA TYR A 229 2.40 -16.97 3.65
C TYR A 229 3.00 -16.52 2.30
N TYR A 230 2.51 -15.40 1.75
CA TYR A 230 3.10 -14.78 0.57
C TYR A 230 4.55 -14.37 0.85
N TYR A 231 4.83 -13.69 1.95
CA TYR A 231 6.20 -13.29 2.30
C TYR A 231 7.13 -14.50 2.44
N GLU A 232 6.72 -15.47 3.26
CA GLU A 232 7.53 -16.67 3.50
C GLU A 232 7.83 -17.41 2.21
N THR A 233 6.82 -17.62 1.38
CA THR A 233 6.97 -18.34 0.12
C THR A 233 7.83 -17.57 -0.87
N LEU A 234 7.60 -16.27 -1.05
CA LEU A 234 8.36 -15.48 -2.01
C LEU A 234 9.82 -15.34 -1.59
N GLU A 235 10.09 -15.02 -0.32
CA GLU A 235 11.46 -14.93 0.21
C GLU A 235 12.22 -16.25 0.05
N LYS A 236 11.54 -17.38 0.23
CA LYS A 236 12.12 -18.72 0.00
C LYS A 236 12.38 -19.00 -1.48
N LEU A 237 11.46 -18.63 -2.38
CA LEU A 237 11.61 -18.81 -3.83
C LEU A 237 12.71 -17.95 -4.43
N VAL A 238 12.89 -16.72 -3.90
CA VAL A 238 13.93 -15.79 -4.35
C VAL A 238 15.27 -16.12 -3.72
N GLY A 239 15.28 -16.48 -2.44
CA GLY A 239 16.49 -16.72 -1.66
C GLY A 239 17.23 -15.44 -1.24
N GLY A 240 18.41 -15.60 -0.64
CA GLY A 240 19.23 -14.47 -0.19
C GLY A 240 18.61 -13.69 0.96
N HIS A 241 18.75 -12.36 0.91
CA HIS A 241 18.24 -11.41 1.90
C HIS A 241 17.06 -10.57 1.36
N CYS A 242 16.37 -11.06 0.33
CA CYS A 242 15.24 -10.35 -0.25
C CYS A 242 14.12 -10.14 0.79
N VAL A 243 13.61 -8.92 0.88
CA VAL A 243 12.42 -8.60 1.68
C VAL A 243 11.20 -8.53 0.76
N ALA A 244 10.25 -9.43 0.95
CA ALA A 244 8.97 -9.39 0.27
C ALA A 244 8.04 -8.37 0.95
N MET A 245 7.29 -7.56 0.17
CA MET A 245 6.32 -6.59 0.68
C MET A 245 5.00 -6.73 -0.08
N PHE A 246 3.87 -6.55 0.62
CA PHE A 246 2.54 -6.60 0.04
C PHE A 246 1.83 -5.26 0.24
N LEU A 247 1.48 -4.59 -0.86
CA LEU A 247 0.69 -3.36 -0.85
C LEU A 247 -0.73 -3.70 -1.28
N ASN A 248 -1.69 -3.59 -0.36
CA ASN A 248 -3.08 -3.82 -0.71
C ASN A 248 -3.58 -2.72 -1.66
N GLY A 249 -4.40 -3.10 -2.63
CA GLY A 249 -4.91 -2.21 -3.66
C GLY A 249 -6.18 -1.47 -3.25
N ALA A 250 -7.08 -1.28 -4.21
CA ALA A 250 -8.43 -0.78 -3.96
C ALA A 250 -9.34 -1.96 -3.58
N GLU A 251 -9.19 -2.41 -2.34
CA GLU A 251 -9.75 -3.68 -1.85
C GLU A 251 -11.17 -3.58 -1.30
N GLY A 252 -11.71 -2.36 -1.12
CA GLY A 252 -12.90 -2.09 -0.32
C GLY A 252 -14.09 -3.04 -0.57
N ASN A 253 -14.30 -3.50 -1.79
CA ASN A 253 -15.33 -4.49 -2.14
C ASN A 253 -14.76 -5.80 -2.73
N GLN A 254 -13.46 -6.06 -2.54
CA GLN A 254 -12.77 -7.25 -3.07
C GLN A 254 -12.49 -8.26 -1.95
N ARG A 255 -13.04 -9.46 -2.05
CA ARG A 255 -12.73 -10.56 -1.14
C ARG A 255 -11.89 -11.63 -1.83
N PRO A 256 -10.99 -12.32 -1.12
CA PRO A 256 -10.26 -13.43 -1.69
C PRO A 256 -11.22 -14.61 -1.99
N THR A 257 -10.94 -15.31 -3.06
CA THR A 257 -11.63 -16.55 -3.43
C THR A 257 -11.04 -17.76 -2.69
N ASN A 258 -11.35 -18.94 -3.15
CA ASN A 258 -10.75 -20.20 -2.70
C ASN A 258 -10.42 -21.07 -3.93
N PRO A 259 -9.39 -20.70 -4.73
CA PRO A 259 -9.14 -21.34 -6.02
C PRO A 259 -8.84 -22.83 -5.91
N GLU A 260 -8.22 -23.27 -4.81
CA GLU A 260 -7.85 -24.68 -4.59
C GLU A 260 -8.86 -25.44 -3.74
N ASN A 261 -9.98 -24.82 -3.38
CA ASN A 261 -11.03 -25.41 -2.53
C ASN A 261 -10.48 -26.04 -1.23
N LYS A 262 -9.56 -25.32 -0.57
CA LYS A 262 -8.97 -25.71 0.72
C LYS A 262 -9.85 -25.26 1.86
N ASP A 263 -9.72 -25.94 2.99
CA ASP A 263 -10.31 -25.49 4.26
C ASP A 263 -9.42 -24.44 4.95
N HIS A 264 -10.00 -23.72 5.84
CA HIS A 264 -9.41 -22.83 6.86
C HIS A 264 -7.96 -22.33 6.57
N TRP A 265 -6.97 -22.77 7.35
CA TRP A 265 -5.55 -22.38 7.17
C TRP A 265 -4.98 -22.85 5.83
N GLY A 266 -5.44 -23.97 5.32
CA GLY A 266 -5.06 -24.44 3.97
C GLY A 266 -5.45 -23.45 2.87
N ARG A 267 -6.58 -22.72 3.04
CA ARG A 267 -6.98 -21.63 2.13
C ARG A 267 -6.04 -20.43 2.26
N VAL A 268 -5.69 -20.03 3.49
CA VAL A 268 -4.77 -18.92 3.77
C VAL A 268 -3.40 -19.20 3.13
N GLU A 269 -2.86 -20.39 3.36
CA GLU A 269 -1.59 -20.87 2.80
C GLU A 269 -1.63 -20.89 1.27
N SER A 270 -2.69 -21.46 0.67
CA SER A 270 -2.77 -21.58 -0.79
C SER A 270 -2.83 -20.21 -1.48
N LEU A 271 -3.57 -19.25 -0.91
CA LEU A 271 -3.62 -17.87 -1.43
C LEU A 271 -2.25 -17.19 -1.36
N GLY A 272 -1.54 -17.29 -0.24
CA GLY A 272 -0.20 -16.73 -0.09
C GLY A 272 0.78 -17.35 -1.09
N ARG A 273 0.75 -18.68 -1.26
CA ARG A 273 1.58 -19.38 -2.23
C ARG A 273 1.28 -18.99 -3.67
N ILE A 274 0.00 -18.96 -4.08
CA ILE A 274 -0.42 -18.56 -5.44
C ILE A 274 0.08 -17.15 -5.74
N LEU A 275 -0.10 -16.21 -4.81
CA LEU A 275 0.37 -14.84 -4.99
C LEU A 275 1.90 -14.78 -5.11
N ALA A 276 2.64 -15.52 -4.29
CA ALA A 276 4.09 -15.56 -4.30
C ALA A 276 4.65 -16.13 -5.62
N GLU A 277 4.11 -17.24 -6.09
CA GLU A 277 4.48 -17.87 -7.36
C GLU A 277 4.22 -16.92 -8.53
N ARG A 278 3.07 -16.24 -8.52
CA ARG A 278 2.72 -15.29 -9.57
C ARG A 278 3.61 -14.05 -9.54
N ALA A 279 3.83 -13.47 -8.34
CA ALA A 279 4.73 -12.34 -8.16
C ALA A 279 6.17 -12.68 -8.60
N LYS A 280 6.67 -13.87 -8.23
CA LYS A 280 7.99 -14.36 -8.67
C LYS A 280 8.07 -14.46 -10.20
N SER A 281 7.06 -15.05 -10.83
CA SER A 281 7.00 -15.17 -12.30
C SER A 281 7.04 -13.79 -12.99
N ILE A 282 6.36 -12.79 -12.45
CA ILE A 282 6.40 -11.41 -12.97
C ILE A 282 7.78 -10.80 -12.69
N ALA A 283 8.30 -10.93 -11.46
CA ALA A 283 9.59 -10.38 -11.06
C ALA A 283 10.75 -10.89 -11.93
N ASP A 284 10.68 -12.14 -12.40
CA ASP A 284 11.70 -12.74 -13.27
C ASP A 284 11.74 -12.12 -14.67
N THR A 285 10.69 -11.43 -15.09
CA THR A 285 10.63 -10.71 -16.38
C THR A 285 11.09 -9.26 -16.29
N ILE A 286 11.27 -8.73 -15.07
CA ILE A 286 11.59 -7.33 -14.84
C ILE A 286 13.09 -7.10 -15.08
N THR A 287 13.38 -6.11 -15.90
CA THR A 287 14.73 -5.54 -16.01
C THR A 287 14.81 -4.32 -15.12
N CYS A 288 15.68 -4.38 -14.12
CA CYS A 288 15.96 -3.24 -13.24
C CYS A 288 16.94 -2.26 -13.89
N GLY A 289 16.74 -0.97 -13.65
CA GLY A 289 17.57 0.12 -14.17
C GLY A 289 17.59 1.34 -13.25
N ASP A 290 18.27 2.40 -13.70
CA ASP A 290 18.34 3.69 -13.00
C ASP A 290 17.07 4.51 -13.33
N HIS A 291 15.95 4.21 -12.65
CA HIS A 291 14.75 5.00 -12.74
C HIS A 291 14.79 6.17 -11.76
N LYS A 292 14.38 7.35 -12.22
CA LYS A 292 14.18 8.51 -11.36
C LYS A 292 12.96 8.32 -10.49
N LEU A 293 13.08 8.81 -9.25
CA LEU A 293 11.99 8.84 -8.28
C LEU A 293 11.38 10.25 -8.27
N HIS A 294 10.07 10.33 -8.28
CA HIS A 294 9.38 11.56 -7.95
C HIS A 294 8.31 11.28 -6.90
N LEU A 295 8.46 11.90 -5.73
CA LEU A 295 7.49 11.78 -4.63
C LEU A 295 6.80 13.12 -4.42
N ALA A 296 5.50 13.15 -4.65
CA ALA A 296 4.64 14.26 -4.34
C ALA A 296 3.74 13.93 -3.13
N CYS A 297 3.54 14.92 -2.27
CA CYS A 297 2.71 14.81 -1.07
C CYS A 297 1.81 16.04 -0.96
N SER A 298 0.55 15.83 -0.62
CA SER A 298 -0.39 16.91 -0.29
C SER A 298 -1.22 16.57 0.94
N THR A 299 -1.76 17.61 1.57
CA THR A 299 -2.69 17.47 2.71
C THR A 299 -3.99 18.23 2.38
N PRO A 300 -4.80 17.69 1.45
CA PRO A 300 -6.01 18.37 1.04
C PRO A 300 -7.11 18.27 2.09
N ASP A 301 -7.98 19.28 2.09
CA ASP A 301 -9.24 19.22 2.83
C ASP A 301 -10.18 18.21 2.18
N MET A 302 -10.85 17.42 3.03
CA MET A 302 -11.85 16.44 2.59
C MET A 302 -13.15 17.15 2.25
N PRO A 303 -13.92 16.65 1.26
CA PRO A 303 -15.27 17.16 1.02
C PRO A 303 -16.11 17.00 2.30
N LEU A 304 -16.62 18.12 2.80
CA LEU A 304 -17.42 18.11 4.03
C LEU A 304 -18.82 17.58 3.75
N SER A 305 -19.21 16.54 4.45
CA SER A 305 -20.60 16.12 4.62
C SER A 305 -21.00 16.28 6.08
N LEU A 306 -22.30 16.20 6.40
CA LEU A 306 -22.75 16.22 7.80
C LEU A 306 -22.08 15.11 8.61
N ALA A 307 -21.88 13.93 8.02
CA ALA A 307 -21.20 12.80 8.65
C ALA A 307 -19.69 13.03 8.81
N SER A 308 -19.05 13.76 7.91
CA SER A 308 -17.60 14.02 7.98
C SER A 308 -17.22 14.96 9.13
N THR A 309 -18.17 15.66 9.75
CA THR A 309 -17.91 16.42 10.99
C THR A 309 -17.56 15.52 12.18
N LEU A 310 -17.88 14.21 12.09
CA LEU A 310 -17.58 13.20 13.10
C LEU A 310 -16.21 12.52 12.86
N VAL A 311 -15.58 12.80 11.73
CA VAL A 311 -14.29 12.19 11.31
C VAL A 311 -13.23 13.27 11.06
N PHE A 312 -12.43 13.17 10.05
CA PHE A 312 -11.30 14.06 9.87
C PHE A 312 -11.54 15.04 8.72
N PRO A 313 -11.24 16.35 8.92
CA PRO A 313 -11.48 17.38 7.89
C PRO A 313 -10.45 17.38 6.77
N SER A 314 -9.31 16.74 6.94
CA SER A 314 -8.21 16.66 5.97
C SER A 314 -7.53 15.31 6.03
N THR A 315 -6.79 14.97 5.01
CA THR A 315 -5.95 13.75 4.98
C THR A 315 -4.63 14.00 4.29
N ILE A 316 -3.78 12.97 4.22
CA ILE A 316 -2.51 13.03 3.50
C ILE A 316 -2.56 12.09 2.30
N LEU A 317 -2.22 12.62 1.13
CA LEU A 317 -2.08 11.86 -0.11
C LEU A 317 -0.63 11.86 -0.58
N HIS A 318 -0.16 10.72 -1.06
CA HIS A 318 1.12 10.59 -1.72
C HIS A 318 0.94 10.04 -3.13
N ALA A 319 1.74 10.54 -4.07
CA ALA A 319 1.96 9.95 -5.37
C ALA A 319 3.47 9.69 -5.53
N LEU A 320 3.84 8.46 -5.83
CA LEU A 320 5.23 8.08 -6.10
C LEU A 320 5.35 7.64 -7.54
N GLU A 321 6.24 8.27 -8.28
CA GLU A 321 6.60 7.85 -9.62
C GLU A 321 7.96 7.16 -9.60
N ILE A 322 8.05 6.03 -10.29
CA ILE A 322 9.28 5.27 -10.53
C ILE A 322 9.41 5.13 -12.05
N GLY A 323 10.11 6.09 -12.67
CA GLY A 323 10.08 6.22 -14.13
C GLY A 323 8.66 6.44 -14.64
N ASP A 324 8.12 5.48 -15.39
CA ASP A 324 6.77 5.54 -15.98
C ASP A 324 5.70 4.81 -15.15
N LEU A 325 6.05 4.26 -13.99
CA LEU A 325 5.09 3.71 -13.02
C LEU A 325 4.61 4.82 -12.08
N LEU A 326 3.31 4.86 -11.83
CA LEU A 326 2.68 5.70 -10.82
C LEU A 326 2.10 4.83 -9.70
N LEU A 327 2.41 5.13 -8.44
CA LEU A 327 1.69 4.64 -7.27
C LEU A 327 0.87 5.78 -6.67
N THR A 328 -0.40 5.52 -6.34
CA THR A 328 -1.28 6.45 -5.63
C THR A 328 -1.67 5.86 -4.28
N PHE A 329 -1.44 6.58 -3.19
CA PHE A 329 -1.64 6.11 -1.82
C PHE A 329 -2.90 6.72 -1.22
N LEU A 330 -3.93 5.87 -1.01
CA LEU A 330 -5.26 6.25 -0.57
C LEU A 330 -5.46 5.98 0.93
N PRO A 331 -6.08 6.91 1.67
CA PRO A 331 -6.18 6.86 3.14
C PRO A 331 -7.44 6.10 3.60
N GLY A 332 -7.57 4.83 3.33
CA GLY A 332 -8.72 3.99 3.71
C GLY A 332 -8.96 2.87 2.71
N GLU A 333 -10.20 2.42 2.62
CA GLU A 333 -10.64 1.25 1.87
C GLU A 333 -11.43 1.66 0.60
N PRO A 334 -10.74 2.06 -0.50
CA PRO A 334 -11.43 2.38 -1.75
C PRO A 334 -12.00 1.12 -2.39
N CYS A 335 -13.25 1.21 -2.87
CA CYS A 335 -13.80 0.18 -3.74
C CYS A 335 -13.00 0.10 -5.06
N VAL A 336 -13.00 -1.07 -5.67
CA VAL A 336 -12.18 -1.38 -6.86
C VAL A 336 -12.40 -0.41 -8.01
N GLU A 337 -13.60 0.10 -8.17
CA GLU A 337 -13.98 1.05 -9.23
C GLU A 337 -13.14 2.34 -9.15
N ILE A 338 -12.79 2.78 -7.93
CA ILE A 338 -11.93 3.96 -7.73
C ILE A 338 -10.51 3.66 -8.22
N GLY A 339 -9.97 2.49 -7.88
CA GLY A 339 -8.65 2.05 -8.35
C GLY A 339 -8.59 1.93 -9.88
N LEU A 340 -9.61 1.34 -10.49
CA LEU A 340 -9.74 1.19 -11.94
C LEU A 340 -9.84 2.54 -12.66
N GLU A 341 -10.59 3.51 -12.12
CA GLU A 341 -10.71 4.85 -12.71
C GLU A 341 -9.39 5.63 -12.57
N LEU A 342 -8.71 5.55 -11.42
CA LEU A 342 -7.37 6.15 -11.24
C LEU A 342 -6.37 5.59 -12.26
N ARG A 343 -6.36 4.27 -12.46
CA ARG A 343 -5.51 3.61 -13.46
C ARG A 343 -5.82 4.10 -14.87
N LYS A 344 -7.08 4.10 -15.26
CA LYS A 344 -7.52 4.57 -16.57
C LYS A 344 -7.04 6.00 -16.85
N ARG A 345 -7.17 6.91 -15.87
CA ARG A 345 -6.73 8.31 -16.01
C ARG A 345 -5.20 8.43 -16.05
N ALA A 346 -4.49 7.67 -15.24
CA ALA A 346 -3.02 7.65 -15.26
C ALA A 346 -2.47 7.16 -16.61
N LEU A 347 -3.02 6.07 -17.15
CA LEU A 347 -2.62 5.57 -18.48
C LEU A 347 -2.92 6.58 -19.58
N ALA A 348 -4.07 7.28 -19.52
CA ALA A 348 -4.40 8.35 -20.46
C ALA A 348 -3.44 9.54 -20.41
N ARG A 349 -2.75 9.74 -19.27
CA ARG A 349 -1.72 10.77 -19.10
C ARG A 349 -0.31 10.33 -19.49
N GLY A 350 -0.14 9.09 -19.98
CA GLY A 350 1.12 8.57 -20.48
C GLY A 350 1.97 7.82 -19.46
N TYR A 351 1.42 7.41 -18.32
CA TYR A 351 2.06 6.41 -17.46
C TYR A 351 1.94 5.03 -18.12
N ALA A 352 2.96 4.20 -17.98
CA ALA A 352 2.94 2.84 -18.50
C ALA A 352 2.18 1.87 -17.58
N ALA A 353 2.17 2.16 -16.28
CA ALA A 353 1.44 1.39 -15.27
C ALA A 353 1.00 2.30 -14.11
N GLN A 354 -0.04 1.87 -13.40
CA GLN A 354 -0.49 2.51 -12.17
C GLN A 354 -0.90 1.45 -11.14
N PHE A 355 -0.45 1.64 -9.90
CA PHE A 355 -0.82 0.84 -8.74
C PHE A 355 -1.54 1.72 -7.71
N SER A 356 -2.80 1.39 -7.42
CA SER A 356 -3.50 1.97 -6.29
C SER A 356 -3.08 1.26 -5.01
N VAL A 357 -2.81 2.01 -3.95
CA VAL A 357 -2.43 1.48 -2.63
C VAL A 357 -3.39 2.03 -1.59
N GLY A 358 -4.30 1.21 -1.12
CA GLY A 358 -5.22 1.52 -0.04
C GLY A 358 -4.53 1.57 1.32
N LEU A 359 -5.29 1.88 2.37
CA LEU A 359 -4.86 1.79 3.78
C LEU A 359 -3.57 2.54 4.10
N SER A 360 -3.38 3.69 3.44
CA SER A 360 -2.13 4.42 3.45
C SER A 360 -2.19 5.65 4.34
N ASN A 361 -1.25 5.77 5.30
CA ASN A 361 -1.00 6.94 6.15
C ASN A 361 -2.11 7.35 7.11
N ASP A 362 -3.36 7.04 6.81
CA ASP A 362 -4.58 7.38 7.55
C ASP A 362 -5.66 6.33 7.27
N HIS A 363 -6.72 6.31 8.08
CA HIS A 363 -7.85 5.44 7.80
C HIS A 363 -9.16 6.22 7.90
N LEU A 364 -9.75 6.50 6.76
CA LEU A 364 -10.97 7.29 6.61
C LEU A 364 -12.17 6.43 6.23
N MET A 365 -12.12 5.13 6.54
CA MET A 365 -13.14 4.14 6.22
C MET A 365 -13.28 3.90 4.72
N TYR A 366 -14.48 3.57 4.25
CA TYR A 366 -14.74 3.18 2.87
C TYR A 366 -14.93 4.37 1.95
N PHE A 367 -14.48 4.21 0.72
CA PHE A 367 -14.80 5.10 -0.40
C PHE A 367 -15.48 4.31 -1.49
N VAL A 368 -16.70 4.72 -1.83
CA VAL A 368 -17.55 3.98 -2.79
C VAL A 368 -17.79 4.82 -4.05
N PRO A 369 -18.01 4.17 -5.21
CA PRO A 369 -18.41 4.87 -6.41
C PRO A 369 -19.83 5.45 -6.27
N PRO A 370 -20.19 6.52 -7.03
CA PRO A 370 -21.47 7.21 -6.89
C PRO A 370 -22.70 6.29 -7.04
N GLU A 371 -22.62 5.29 -7.90
CA GLU A 371 -23.68 4.33 -8.20
C GLU A 371 -24.05 3.43 -7.02
N TYR A 372 -23.21 3.31 -6.00
CA TYR A 372 -23.50 2.52 -4.80
C TYR A 372 -24.37 3.27 -3.80
N TYR A 373 -24.51 4.59 -3.92
CA TYR A 373 -25.26 5.39 -2.95
C TYR A 373 -26.76 5.11 -2.94
N GLY A 374 -27.34 4.57 -4.00
CA GLY A 374 -28.71 4.08 -4.03
C GLY A 374 -28.93 2.71 -3.40
N ARG A 375 -27.89 2.07 -2.88
CA ARG A 375 -27.89 0.72 -2.34
C ARG A 375 -27.37 0.70 -0.90
N LEU A 376 -28.00 -0.09 -0.04
CA LEU A 376 -27.61 -0.23 1.36
C LEU A 376 -26.51 -1.29 1.52
N TYR A 377 -25.33 -1.01 0.98
CA TYR A 377 -24.15 -1.85 1.18
C TYR A 377 -23.41 -1.43 2.45
N TYR A 378 -22.65 -2.35 3.04
CA TYR A 378 -21.81 -2.08 4.19
C TYR A 378 -20.82 -0.95 3.91
N GLU A 379 -20.19 -0.96 2.76
CA GLU A 379 -19.24 0.06 2.33
C GLU A 379 -19.91 1.44 2.21
N THR A 380 -21.14 1.50 1.71
CA THR A 380 -21.90 2.75 1.63
C THR A 380 -22.25 3.28 3.02
N ALA A 381 -22.68 2.39 3.94
CA ALA A 381 -22.99 2.75 5.32
C ALA A 381 -21.74 3.21 6.10
N SER A 382 -20.55 2.79 5.67
CA SER A 382 -19.26 3.13 6.26
C SER A 382 -18.50 4.22 5.49
N ASN A 383 -19.13 4.89 4.53
CA ASN A 383 -18.59 6.04 3.81
C ASN A 383 -19.12 7.35 4.43
N PHE A 384 -18.23 8.17 4.94
CA PHE A 384 -18.57 9.42 5.63
C PHE A 384 -18.41 10.68 4.77
N TYR A 385 -17.84 10.59 3.58
CA TYR A 385 -17.43 11.74 2.76
C TYR A 385 -18.29 11.96 1.50
N GLY A 386 -19.28 11.10 1.26
CA GLY A 386 -20.25 11.26 0.19
C GLY A 386 -19.82 10.64 -1.15
N PRO A 387 -20.71 10.71 -2.17
CA PRO A 387 -20.54 10.05 -3.46
C PRO A 387 -19.46 10.67 -4.35
N GLY A 388 -18.98 11.87 -4.02
CA GLY A 388 -17.99 12.60 -4.83
C GLY A 388 -16.56 12.12 -4.68
N MET A 389 -16.28 11.12 -3.84
CA MET A 389 -14.91 10.75 -3.46
C MET A 389 -14.08 10.22 -4.62
N MET A 390 -14.67 9.47 -5.54
CA MET A 390 -13.95 8.97 -6.71
C MET A 390 -13.40 10.13 -7.56
N GLU A 391 -14.23 11.13 -7.88
CA GLU A 391 -13.81 12.29 -8.65
C GLU A 391 -12.83 13.17 -7.86
N TRP A 392 -13.06 13.31 -6.55
CA TRP A 392 -12.17 14.05 -5.67
C TRP A 392 -10.76 13.44 -5.66
N PHE A 393 -10.61 12.10 -5.50
CA PHE A 393 -9.31 11.45 -5.58
C PHE A 393 -8.65 11.63 -6.94
N CYS A 394 -9.39 11.45 -8.03
CA CYS A 394 -8.87 11.65 -9.37
C CYS A 394 -8.33 13.07 -9.56
N ARG A 395 -9.05 14.08 -9.08
CA ARG A 395 -8.62 15.48 -9.13
C ARG A 395 -7.39 15.73 -8.26
N GLU A 396 -7.40 15.29 -7.00
CA GLU A 396 -6.29 15.54 -6.09
C GLU A 396 -5.01 14.81 -6.54
N PHE A 397 -5.09 13.56 -6.98
CA PHE A 397 -3.94 12.87 -7.54
C PHE A 397 -3.46 13.47 -8.87
N SER A 398 -4.37 13.98 -9.70
CA SER A 398 -4.01 14.69 -10.93
C SER A 398 -3.05 15.86 -10.69
N LYS A 399 -3.16 16.55 -9.55
CA LYS A 399 -2.27 17.64 -9.15
C LYS A 399 -0.88 17.16 -8.72
N LEU A 400 -0.74 15.90 -8.31
CA LEU A 400 0.51 15.30 -7.84
C LEU A 400 1.29 14.59 -8.95
N MET A 401 0.67 14.34 -10.09
CA MET A 401 1.26 13.67 -11.24
C MET A 401 2.13 14.63 -12.07
N THR A 402 3.31 14.17 -12.52
CA THR A 402 4.20 14.97 -13.36
C THR A 402 3.89 14.84 -14.86
N LYS A 403 3.26 13.74 -15.30
CA LYS A 403 2.94 13.51 -16.71
C LYS A 403 1.59 14.08 -17.11
N GLY A 404 1.52 14.59 -18.32
CA GLY A 404 0.30 15.13 -18.95
C GLY A 404 -0.22 16.39 -18.24
N GLU A 405 -1.23 16.99 -18.84
CA GLU A 405 -1.90 18.16 -18.23
C GLU A 405 -2.84 17.71 -17.11
N PRO A 406 -2.95 18.49 -16.02
CA PRO A 406 -3.97 18.26 -15.00
C PRO A 406 -5.36 18.20 -15.60
N GLU A 407 -6.19 17.29 -15.11
CA GLU A 407 -7.58 17.24 -15.56
C GLU A 407 -8.33 18.51 -15.12
N PRO A 408 -9.21 19.03 -15.99
CA PRO A 408 -10.07 20.15 -15.59
C PRO A 408 -10.96 19.71 -14.41
N ASP A 409 -11.21 20.64 -13.50
CA ASP A 409 -12.12 20.42 -12.40
C ASP A 409 -13.49 19.99 -12.93
N ARG A 410 -13.86 18.74 -12.72
CA ARG A 410 -15.23 18.29 -12.95
C ARG A 410 -16.04 18.58 -11.70
N PRO A 411 -17.32 18.94 -11.83
CA PRO A 411 -18.18 19.09 -10.66
C PRO A 411 -18.15 17.81 -9.83
N ILE A 412 -17.75 17.90 -8.57
CA ILE A 412 -17.93 16.81 -7.63
C ILE A 412 -19.44 16.66 -7.46
N PRO A 413 -20.02 15.46 -7.69
CA PRO A 413 -21.44 15.25 -7.45
C PRO A 413 -21.75 15.66 -6.00
N GLU A 414 -22.66 16.62 -5.82
CA GLU A 414 -23.15 16.90 -4.48
C GLU A 414 -23.71 15.60 -3.89
N PRO A 415 -23.48 15.34 -2.58
CA PRO A 415 -24.15 14.23 -1.93
C PRO A 415 -25.64 14.41 -2.20
N ALA A 416 -26.29 13.41 -2.79
CA ALA A 416 -27.73 13.45 -2.93
C ALA A 416 -28.29 13.75 -1.54
N VAL A 417 -28.84 14.94 -1.35
CA VAL A 417 -29.66 15.22 -0.16
C VAL A 417 -30.63 14.06 -0.15
N LEU A 418 -30.62 13.27 0.94
CA LEU A 418 -31.57 12.19 1.13
C LEU A 418 -32.92 12.80 0.79
N GLY A 419 -33.42 12.53 -0.43
CA GLY A 419 -34.71 13.02 -0.85
C GLY A 419 -35.67 12.58 0.22
N GLU A 420 -36.60 13.45 0.62
CA GLU A 420 -37.65 13.09 1.54
C GLU A 420 -38.22 11.76 1.08
N VAL A 421 -37.83 10.67 1.77
CA VAL A 421 -38.45 9.39 1.60
C VAL A 421 -39.84 9.59 2.18
N GLU A 422 -40.83 9.84 1.33
CA GLU A 422 -42.22 9.75 1.73
C GLU A 422 -42.43 8.40 2.39
N GLY A 423 -42.52 8.41 3.70
CA GLY A 423 -42.78 7.22 4.51
C GLY A 423 -41.65 6.81 5.42
N GLY A 424 -41.30 7.64 6.41
CA GLY A 424 -40.63 7.27 7.65
C GLY A 424 -39.36 6.43 7.52
N LEU A 425 -38.33 6.80 8.25
CA LEU A 425 -37.09 6.02 8.44
C LEU A 425 -37.43 4.54 8.76
N ARG A 426 -37.60 3.72 7.74
CA ARG A 426 -37.49 2.27 7.91
C ARG A 426 -36.03 1.93 7.82
N CYS A 427 -35.37 1.91 8.97
CA CYS A 427 -34.17 1.13 9.15
C CYS A 427 -34.57 -0.33 8.92
N ALA A 428 -34.59 -0.78 7.67
CA ALA A 428 -34.59 -2.19 7.36
C ALA A 428 -33.20 -2.69 7.71
N VAL A 429 -32.99 -3.04 8.98
CA VAL A 429 -31.99 -4.03 9.36
C VAL A 429 -32.54 -5.32 8.74
N SER A 430 -32.23 -5.53 7.45
CA SER A 430 -32.49 -6.82 6.80
C SER A 430 -31.67 -7.86 7.53
N GLY A 431 -32.20 -9.09 7.61
CA GLY A 431 -31.55 -10.22 8.27
C GLY A 431 -30.19 -10.64 7.63
N ASP A 432 -29.71 -9.93 6.63
CA ASP A 432 -28.39 -10.04 6.00
C ASP A 432 -27.26 -9.43 6.83
N ALA A 433 -27.55 -8.88 8.02
CA ALA A 433 -26.51 -8.42 8.95
C ALA A 433 -25.51 -9.53 9.33
N TYR A 434 -25.89 -10.80 9.24
CA TYR A 434 -25.00 -11.95 9.41
C TYR A 434 -24.18 -12.30 8.17
N ALA A 435 -24.60 -11.85 6.98
CA ALA A 435 -23.84 -11.99 5.74
C ALA A 435 -22.86 -10.83 5.50
N MET A 436 -22.87 -9.82 6.34
CA MET A 436 -22.04 -8.61 6.21
C MET A 436 -20.64 -8.74 6.80
N GLY A 437 -20.20 -9.88 7.10
CA GLY A 437 -18.91 -9.96 7.80
C GLY A 437 -17.85 -10.73 7.10
N TYR A 438 -18.20 -11.50 6.14
CA TYR A 438 -17.20 -12.57 6.01
C TYR A 438 -17.22 -13.20 4.62
#